data_03011879a8281d2ed8ebf792b440bd0e
#
_entry.id   03011879a8281d2ed8ebf792b440bd0e
#
_cell.length_a   1.000
_cell.length_b   1.000
_cell.length_c   1.000
_cell.angle_alpha   90.00
_cell.angle_beta   90.00
_cell.angle_gamma   90.00
#
_symmetry.space_group_name_H-M   'P 1'
#
loop_
_entity.id
_entity.type
_entity.pdbx_description
1 polymer ?
#
loop_
_entity_poly.entity_id
_entity_poly.type
_entity_poly.pdbx_seq_one_letter_code
_entity_poly.pdbx_strand_id
1 'polypeptide(L)'
;ECPTGFSCSVDADIAPTECAAGTYSEAGQMECKTCVEGHACPVAAAGSMVSCPAGFYADSGASSCSPCPANHYCPVSTSAPILCPEGMFSTRGASTCTVCPAGYRCESSTDPENITKTVCSSGYFSALGSSGCSQCQKGAYCPEGASAPILCAPGYYQNRRARSVCKECPTGSECPGGGDDHVPCVDGHFSLGRQRSCTSCPVG
;
A
#
# COMPACT_ATOMS: atom_id res chain seq x y z
N GLU A 1 -27.69 -8.26 -45.79
CA GLU A 1 -26.79 -7.47 -44.91
C GLU A 1 -26.06 -8.43 -43.99
N CYS A 2 -24.73 -8.19 -43.75
CA CYS A 2 -23.93 -8.97 -42.84
C CYS A 2 -24.46 -8.77 -41.41
N PRO A 3 -24.73 -9.86 -40.64
CA PRO A 3 -25.21 -9.74 -39.27
C PRO A 3 -24.10 -9.28 -38.33
N THR A 4 -24.50 -8.67 -37.24
CA THR A 4 -23.59 -8.23 -36.16
C THR A 4 -22.83 -9.42 -35.63
N GLY A 5 -21.51 -9.29 -35.45
CA GLY A 5 -20.63 -10.34 -34.94
C GLY A 5 -20.14 -11.34 -35.99
N PHE A 6 -20.38 -11.07 -37.25
CA PHE A 6 -19.92 -11.92 -38.36
C PHE A 6 -19.09 -11.13 -39.36
N SER A 7 -18.17 -11.81 -40.03
CA SER A 7 -17.55 -11.36 -41.27
C SER A 7 -18.25 -12.00 -42.44
N CYS A 8 -18.44 -11.24 -43.55
CA CYS A 8 -19.13 -11.70 -44.74
C CYS A 8 -18.24 -11.58 -45.95
N SER A 9 -18.29 -12.59 -46.83
CA SER A 9 -17.69 -12.52 -48.16
C SER A 9 -18.51 -11.65 -49.10
N VAL A 10 -17.89 -11.12 -50.13
CA VAL A 10 -18.58 -10.49 -51.26
C VAL A 10 -19.37 -11.49 -52.07
N ASP A 11 -19.01 -12.76 -52.02
CA ASP A 11 -19.74 -13.86 -52.67
C ASP A 11 -20.92 -14.28 -51.79
N ALA A 12 -22.12 -14.12 -52.32
CA ALA A 12 -23.39 -14.38 -51.61
C ALA A 12 -23.60 -15.85 -51.23
N ASP A 13 -22.86 -16.76 -51.87
CA ASP A 13 -22.93 -18.22 -51.61
C ASP A 13 -22.08 -18.67 -50.40
N ILE A 14 -21.26 -17.77 -49.83
CA ILE A 14 -20.43 -18.07 -48.65
C ILE A 14 -21.17 -17.62 -47.39
N ALA A 15 -21.44 -18.57 -46.51
CA ALA A 15 -22.07 -18.28 -45.22
C ALA A 15 -21.26 -17.29 -44.38
N PRO A 16 -21.89 -16.37 -43.63
CA PRO A 16 -21.20 -15.49 -42.69
C PRO A 16 -20.35 -16.29 -41.65
N THR A 17 -19.15 -15.85 -41.41
CA THR A 17 -18.24 -16.48 -40.42
C THR A 17 -18.24 -15.66 -39.13
N GLU A 18 -18.46 -16.31 -38.00
CA GLU A 18 -18.45 -15.68 -36.68
C GLU A 18 -17.10 -15.05 -36.36
N CYS A 19 -17.10 -13.83 -35.81
CA CYS A 19 -15.91 -13.16 -35.36
C CYS A 19 -15.23 -13.95 -34.22
N ALA A 20 -13.93 -14.12 -34.30
CA ALA A 20 -13.14 -14.78 -33.25
C ALA A 20 -13.17 -13.96 -31.94
N ALA A 21 -12.95 -14.65 -30.81
CA ALA A 21 -12.78 -14.00 -29.52
C ALA A 21 -11.72 -12.87 -29.59
N GLY A 22 -12.03 -11.72 -28.99
CA GLY A 22 -11.18 -10.52 -29.07
C GLY A 22 -11.40 -9.66 -30.30
N THR A 23 -12.36 -10.05 -31.17
CA THR A 23 -12.77 -9.25 -32.34
C THR A 23 -14.30 -9.04 -32.38
N TYR A 24 -14.75 -8.02 -33.06
CA TYR A 24 -16.18 -7.68 -33.18
C TYR A 24 -16.49 -7.12 -34.56
N SER A 25 -17.75 -7.15 -34.95
CA SER A 25 -18.27 -6.44 -36.11
C SER A 25 -19.66 -5.87 -35.86
N GLU A 26 -19.93 -4.70 -36.36
CA GLU A 26 -21.29 -4.12 -36.39
C GLU A 26 -22.07 -4.61 -37.62
N ALA A 27 -23.37 -4.43 -37.61
CA ALA A 27 -24.21 -4.79 -38.74
C ALA A 27 -23.74 -4.12 -40.05
N GLY A 28 -23.65 -4.90 -41.12
CA GLY A 28 -23.22 -4.43 -42.44
C GLY A 28 -21.70 -4.36 -42.63
N GLN A 29 -20.89 -4.68 -41.64
CA GLN A 29 -19.43 -4.75 -41.79
C GLN A 29 -19.02 -6.09 -42.39
N MET A 30 -18.06 -6.05 -43.31
CA MET A 30 -17.55 -7.25 -44.00
C MET A 30 -16.43 -7.96 -43.23
N GLU A 31 -15.75 -7.25 -42.33
CA GLU A 31 -14.59 -7.76 -41.60
C GLU A 31 -14.75 -7.55 -40.10
N CYS A 32 -14.19 -8.49 -39.31
CA CYS A 32 -14.12 -8.35 -37.89
C CYS A 32 -12.95 -7.42 -37.53
N LYS A 33 -13.20 -6.46 -36.61
CA LYS A 33 -12.23 -5.51 -36.08
C LYS A 33 -11.69 -6.00 -34.73
N THR A 34 -10.45 -5.73 -34.44
CA THR A 34 -9.85 -5.99 -33.13
C THR A 34 -10.55 -5.17 -32.04
N CYS A 35 -10.88 -5.82 -30.92
CA CYS A 35 -11.45 -5.15 -29.77
C CYS A 35 -10.52 -4.02 -29.28
N VAL A 36 -11.08 -2.86 -28.98
CA VAL A 36 -10.30 -1.72 -28.51
C VAL A 36 -9.91 -1.87 -27.05
N GLU A 37 -8.84 -1.23 -26.66
CA GLU A 37 -8.37 -1.19 -25.27
C GLU A 37 -9.49 -0.76 -24.30
N GLY A 38 -9.45 -1.29 -23.07
CA GLY A 38 -10.48 -1.04 -22.06
C GLY A 38 -11.80 -1.75 -22.28
N HIS A 39 -11.91 -2.56 -23.33
CA HIS A 39 -13.10 -3.34 -23.68
C HIS A 39 -12.76 -4.81 -23.94
N ALA A 40 -13.71 -5.66 -23.68
CA ALA A 40 -13.65 -7.08 -24.02
C ALA A 40 -14.67 -7.43 -25.10
N CYS A 41 -14.30 -8.32 -26.00
CA CYS A 41 -15.16 -8.86 -27.06
C CYS A 41 -15.27 -10.38 -26.94
N PRO A 42 -16.14 -10.90 -26.06
CA PRO A 42 -16.40 -12.34 -25.98
C PRO A 42 -17.13 -12.85 -27.20
N VAL A 43 -16.88 -14.10 -27.60
CA VAL A 43 -17.57 -14.73 -28.77
C VAL A 43 -19.07 -14.71 -28.59
N ALA A 44 -19.59 -14.92 -27.41
CA ALA A 44 -21.01 -14.98 -27.13
C ALA A 44 -21.76 -13.63 -27.22
N ALA A 45 -21.03 -12.52 -27.27
CA ALA A 45 -21.61 -11.18 -27.39
C ALA A 45 -21.40 -10.61 -28.79
N ALA A 46 -21.39 -11.47 -29.79
CA ALA A 46 -21.12 -11.19 -31.19
C ALA A 46 -21.75 -9.87 -31.66
N GLY A 47 -21.01 -8.79 -31.59
CA GLY A 47 -21.43 -7.49 -32.08
C GLY A 47 -21.37 -6.33 -31.09
N SER A 48 -21.07 -6.55 -29.84
CA SER A 48 -20.89 -5.46 -28.90
C SER A 48 -19.61 -5.58 -28.11
N MET A 49 -18.82 -4.51 -28.07
CA MET A 49 -17.74 -4.34 -27.12
C MET A 49 -18.34 -4.15 -25.73
N VAL A 50 -17.82 -4.87 -24.74
CA VAL A 50 -18.20 -4.71 -23.33
C VAL A 50 -17.12 -3.91 -22.64
N SER A 51 -17.44 -2.72 -22.13
CA SER A 51 -16.52 -1.92 -21.34
C SER A 51 -16.12 -2.64 -20.07
N CYS A 52 -14.82 -2.67 -19.74
CA CYS A 52 -14.36 -3.23 -18.48
C CYS A 52 -14.85 -2.38 -17.32
N PRO A 53 -15.46 -3.01 -16.31
CA PRO A 53 -15.90 -2.30 -15.12
C PRO A 53 -14.70 -1.82 -14.29
N ALA A 54 -14.94 -0.91 -13.35
CA ALA A 54 -13.94 -0.45 -12.42
C ALA A 54 -13.28 -1.63 -11.67
N GLY A 55 -11.97 -1.60 -11.55
CA GLY A 55 -11.16 -2.70 -11.01
C GLY A 55 -10.69 -3.73 -12.04
N PHE A 56 -11.08 -3.55 -13.32
CA PHE A 56 -10.66 -4.42 -14.42
C PHE A 56 -10.08 -3.61 -15.58
N TYR A 57 -9.24 -4.26 -16.37
CA TYR A 57 -8.63 -3.69 -17.58
C TYR A 57 -8.67 -4.69 -18.73
N ALA A 58 -8.43 -4.20 -19.93
CA ALA A 58 -8.29 -5.04 -21.11
C ALA A 58 -7.35 -4.39 -22.11
N ASP A 59 -6.42 -5.20 -22.62
CA ASP A 59 -5.58 -4.84 -23.75
C ASP A 59 -6.36 -4.94 -25.06
N SER A 60 -5.82 -4.38 -26.14
CA SER A 60 -6.39 -4.53 -27.48
C SER A 60 -6.52 -6.01 -27.86
N GLY A 61 -7.68 -6.39 -28.39
CA GLY A 61 -7.96 -7.78 -28.76
C GLY A 61 -8.34 -8.70 -27.59
N ALA A 62 -8.66 -8.16 -26.44
CA ALA A 62 -9.08 -8.97 -25.30
C ALA A 62 -10.48 -9.55 -25.50
N SER A 63 -10.66 -10.83 -25.16
CA SER A 63 -11.95 -11.51 -25.09
C SER A 63 -12.65 -11.39 -23.75
N SER A 64 -11.93 -10.99 -22.70
CA SER A 64 -12.43 -10.80 -21.34
C SER A 64 -11.65 -9.73 -20.63
N CYS A 65 -12.27 -9.07 -19.66
CA CYS A 65 -11.59 -8.12 -18.78
C CYS A 65 -10.77 -8.86 -17.69
N SER A 66 -9.55 -8.44 -17.48
CA SER A 66 -8.65 -8.95 -16.46
C SER A 66 -8.74 -8.12 -15.18
N PRO A 67 -8.73 -8.71 -13.99
CA PRO A 67 -8.71 -7.93 -12.75
C PRO A 67 -7.40 -7.16 -12.63
N CYS A 68 -7.50 -5.91 -12.19
CA CYS A 68 -6.37 -5.05 -11.93
C CYS A 68 -5.38 -5.75 -10.98
N PRO A 69 -4.08 -5.79 -11.28
CA PRO A 69 -3.11 -6.39 -10.38
C PRO A 69 -2.98 -5.58 -9.09
N ALA A 70 -2.44 -6.21 -8.07
CA ALA A 70 -2.16 -5.56 -6.81
C ALA A 70 -1.18 -4.38 -6.99
N ASN A 71 -1.25 -3.38 -6.12
CA ASN A 71 -0.52 -2.09 -6.21
C ASN A 71 -0.84 -1.24 -7.44
N HIS A 72 -1.83 -1.64 -8.23
CA HIS A 72 -2.35 -0.86 -9.33
C HIS A 72 -3.85 -0.63 -9.13
N TYR A 73 -4.36 0.38 -9.77
CA TYR A 73 -5.79 0.63 -9.83
C TYR A 73 -6.23 0.80 -11.27
N CYS A 74 -7.46 0.41 -11.54
CA CYS A 74 -8.05 0.46 -12.86
C CYS A 74 -9.40 1.18 -12.77
N PRO A 75 -9.48 2.46 -13.14
CA PRO A 75 -10.76 3.12 -13.32
C PRO A 75 -11.54 2.47 -14.48
N VAL A 76 -12.76 2.91 -14.71
CA VAL A 76 -13.62 2.35 -15.77
C VAL A 76 -12.95 2.45 -17.15
N SER A 77 -13.07 1.40 -17.95
CA SER A 77 -12.58 1.33 -19.35
C SER A 77 -11.07 1.60 -19.49
N THR A 78 -10.28 1.09 -18.58
CA THR A 78 -8.82 1.27 -18.59
C THR A 78 -8.14 0.27 -19.51
N SER A 79 -7.20 0.77 -20.34
CA SER A 79 -6.36 -0.07 -21.21
C SER A 79 -5.25 -0.79 -20.44
N ALA A 80 -4.65 -0.12 -19.45
CA ALA A 80 -3.56 -0.65 -18.66
C ALA A 80 -3.72 -0.31 -17.18
N PRO A 81 -3.23 -1.18 -16.27
CA PRO A 81 -3.19 -0.91 -14.84
C PRO A 81 -2.32 0.31 -14.51
N ILE A 82 -2.82 1.20 -13.64
CA ILE A 82 -2.12 2.41 -13.19
C ILE A 82 -1.50 2.13 -11.84
N LEU A 83 -0.18 2.33 -11.69
CA LEU A 83 0.54 2.10 -10.44
C LEU A 83 0.04 3.05 -9.34
N CYS A 84 -0.15 2.54 -8.13
CA CYS A 84 -0.46 3.38 -6.98
C CYS A 84 0.69 4.33 -6.65
N PRO A 85 0.40 5.58 -6.30
CA PRO A 85 1.40 6.53 -5.81
C PRO A 85 2.13 6.02 -4.56
N GLU A 86 3.32 6.55 -4.30
CA GLU A 86 4.09 6.25 -3.09
C GLU A 86 3.25 6.52 -1.82
N GLY A 87 3.37 5.64 -0.83
CA GLY A 87 2.56 5.70 0.39
C GLY A 87 1.12 5.24 0.24
N MET A 88 0.75 4.73 -0.93
CA MET A 88 -0.56 4.13 -1.19
C MET A 88 -0.41 2.69 -1.69
N PHE A 89 -1.44 1.90 -1.54
CA PHE A 89 -1.51 0.53 -2.02
C PHE A 89 -2.92 0.18 -2.50
N SER A 90 -3.04 -0.93 -3.22
CA SER A 90 -4.33 -1.48 -3.61
C SER A 90 -4.29 -3.00 -3.63
N THR A 91 -5.42 -3.64 -3.42
CA THR A 91 -5.61 -5.08 -3.62
C THR A 91 -5.91 -5.38 -5.08
N ARG A 92 -5.82 -6.63 -5.49
CA ARG A 92 -6.23 -7.09 -6.82
C ARG A 92 -7.70 -6.71 -7.08
N GLY A 93 -7.98 -6.23 -8.27
CA GLY A 93 -9.31 -5.79 -8.66
C GLY A 93 -9.71 -4.43 -8.11
N ALA A 94 -8.78 -3.61 -7.66
CA ALA A 94 -9.07 -2.29 -7.13
C ALA A 94 -9.29 -1.26 -8.24
N SER A 95 -10.26 -0.38 -8.03
CA SER A 95 -10.51 0.78 -8.89
C SER A 95 -9.82 2.06 -8.41
N THR A 96 -9.30 2.04 -7.18
CA THR A 96 -8.61 3.18 -6.53
C THR A 96 -7.53 2.66 -5.58
N CYS A 97 -6.55 3.51 -5.26
CA CYS A 97 -5.55 3.21 -4.25
C CYS A 97 -5.99 3.67 -2.85
N THR A 98 -5.54 2.96 -1.83
CA THR A 98 -5.78 3.24 -0.41
C THR A 98 -4.49 3.74 0.24
N VAL A 99 -4.58 4.74 1.12
CA VAL A 99 -3.43 5.27 1.86
C VAL A 99 -2.91 4.21 2.83
N CYS A 100 -1.58 4.03 2.87
CA CYS A 100 -0.94 3.11 3.80
C CYS A 100 -1.23 3.53 5.25
N PRO A 101 -1.79 2.66 6.09
CA PRO A 101 -2.14 3.02 7.46
C PRO A 101 -0.89 3.26 8.31
N ALA A 102 -1.03 4.13 9.31
CA ALA A 102 0.05 4.38 10.27
C ALA A 102 0.41 3.09 11.03
N GLY A 103 1.68 2.92 11.36
CA GLY A 103 2.21 1.71 11.99
C GLY A 103 2.50 0.56 11.02
N TYR A 104 2.27 0.76 9.72
CA TYR A 104 2.53 -0.24 8.68
C TYR A 104 3.43 0.34 7.58
N ARG A 105 4.12 -0.53 6.89
CA ARG A 105 4.74 -0.24 5.59
C ARG A 105 3.95 -0.95 4.50
N CYS A 106 3.77 -0.30 3.38
CA CYS A 106 3.11 -0.85 2.20
C CYS A 106 4.15 -0.89 1.08
N GLU A 107 4.73 -2.06 0.86
CA GLU A 107 5.70 -2.26 -0.22
C GLU A 107 4.96 -2.67 -1.49
N SER A 108 5.45 -2.20 -2.61
CA SER A 108 5.09 -2.73 -3.92
C SER A 108 5.65 -4.16 -4.01
N SER A 109 4.82 -5.14 -3.66
CA SER A 109 5.17 -6.54 -3.88
C SER A 109 5.17 -6.82 -5.38
N THR A 110 6.17 -7.54 -5.86
CA THR A 110 6.19 -8.11 -7.21
C THR A 110 5.23 -9.31 -7.33
N ASP A 111 4.66 -9.76 -6.22
CA ASP A 111 3.64 -10.81 -6.17
C ASP A 111 2.26 -10.17 -6.37
N PRO A 112 1.60 -10.42 -7.54
CA PRO A 112 0.31 -9.82 -7.86
C PRO A 112 -0.84 -10.32 -6.95
N GLU A 113 -0.63 -11.36 -6.16
CA GLU A 113 -1.66 -11.94 -5.30
C GLU A 113 -1.53 -11.51 -3.84
N ASN A 114 -0.37 -11.01 -3.42
CA ASN A 114 -0.08 -10.77 -2.01
C ASN A 114 0.44 -9.35 -1.75
N ILE A 115 -0.49 -8.42 -1.51
CA ILE A 115 -0.12 -7.14 -0.90
C ILE A 115 -0.05 -7.34 0.60
N THR A 116 1.14 -7.39 1.12
CA THR A 116 1.35 -7.37 2.54
C THR A 116 1.63 -5.94 3.02
N LYS A 117 0.61 -5.31 3.58
CA LYS A 117 0.89 -4.29 4.56
C LYS A 117 1.59 -4.99 5.72
N THR A 118 2.85 -4.73 5.92
CA THR A 118 3.64 -5.32 7.00
C THR A 118 3.65 -4.34 8.17
N VAL A 119 3.32 -4.82 9.37
CA VAL A 119 3.42 -4.01 10.58
C VAL A 119 4.87 -3.60 10.82
N CYS A 120 5.10 -2.36 11.24
CA CYS A 120 6.43 -1.92 11.66
C CYS A 120 6.88 -2.69 12.90
N SER A 121 8.02 -3.35 12.81
CA SER A 121 8.59 -4.10 13.94
C SER A 121 8.91 -3.18 15.13
N SER A 122 8.97 -3.74 16.32
CA SER A 122 9.39 -3.04 17.53
C SER A 122 10.68 -2.23 17.33
N GLY A 123 10.69 -0.98 17.78
CA GLY A 123 11.77 -0.03 17.55
C GLY A 123 11.61 0.83 16.30
N TYR A 124 10.58 0.59 15.49
CA TYR A 124 10.28 1.34 14.27
C TYR A 124 8.84 1.87 14.29
N PHE A 125 8.60 2.92 13.55
CA PHE A 125 7.28 3.54 13.40
C PHE A 125 7.04 3.98 11.96
N SER A 126 5.79 4.19 11.58
CA SER A 126 5.43 4.85 10.33
C SER A 126 4.20 5.75 10.50
N ALA A 127 4.23 6.93 9.94
CA ALA A 127 3.08 7.80 9.85
C ALA A 127 2.11 7.33 8.76
N LEU A 128 0.89 7.84 8.76
CA LEU A 128 -0.09 7.61 7.70
C LEU A 128 0.51 8.02 6.33
N GLY A 129 0.38 7.16 5.34
CA GLY A 129 0.89 7.42 4.00
C GLY A 129 2.41 7.25 3.85
N SER A 130 3.09 6.65 4.81
CA SER A 130 4.52 6.35 4.69
C SER A 130 4.74 5.07 3.87
N SER A 131 5.71 5.09 2.97
CA SER A 131 6.13 3.91 2.19
C SER A 131 6.97 2.92 3.00
N GLY A 132 7.53 3.34 4.16
CA GLY A 132 8.40 2.51 4.97
C GLY A 132 8.35 2.83 6.46
N CYS A 133 9.02 1.97 7.28
CA CYS A 133 9.16 2.17 8.70
C CYS A 133 10.46 2.91 9.03
N SER A 134 10.39 3.96 9.85
CA SER A 134 11.51 4.76 10.33
C SER A 134 11.97 4.30 11.71
N GLN A 135 13.26 4.39 11.98
CA GLN A 135 13.81 4.06 13.30
C GLN A 135 13.36 5.06 14.38
N CYS A 136 12.93 4.53 15.52
CA CYS A 136 12.68 5.34 16.70
C CYS A 136 13.97 6.02 17.16
N GLN A 137 13.90 7.30 17.46
CA GLN A 137 15.04 8.12 17.89
C GLN A 137 15.41 7.85 19.35
N LYS A 138 16.57 8.33 19.79
CA LYS A 138 16.94 8.38 21.20
C LYS A 138 15.93 9.23 21.99
N GLY A 139 15.79 8.96 23.27
CA GLY A 139 14.81 9.63 24.13
C GLY A 139 13.39 9.12 23.96
N ALA A 140 13.15 8.22 23.01
CA ALA A 140 11.84 7.66 22.68
C ALA A 140 11.91 6.14 22.45
N TYR A 141 10.75 5.52 22.45
CA TYR A 141 10.56 4.11 22.11
C TYR A 141 9.38 3.93 21.17
N CYS A 142 9.39 2.83 20.43
CA CYS A 142 8.33 2.48 19.51
C CYS A 142 7.94 1.00 19.72
N PRO A 143 6.78 0.69 20.27
CA PRO A 143 6.25 -0.67 20.26
C PRO A 143 5.94 -1.12 18.83
N GLU A 144 5.65 -2.38 18.63
CA GLU A 144 5.23 -2.91 17.34
C GLU A 144 3.99 -2.15 16.83
N GLY A 145 3.98 -1.80 15.55
CA GLY A 145 2.89 -1.05 14.94
C GLY A 145 2.78 0.42 15.39
N ALA A 146 3.84 1.00 15.94
CA ALA A 146 3.83 2.39 16.36
C ALA A 146 3.58 3.34 15.18
N SER A 147 2.68 4.31 15.35
CA SER A 147 2.41 5.38 14.39
C SER A 147 3.36 6.57 14.54
N ALA A 148 3.98 6.73 15.69
CA ALA A 148 4.93 7.77 16.03
C ALA A 148 5.83 7.32 17.19
N PRO A 149 7.01 7.96 17.39
CA PRO A 149 7.83 7.73 18.58
C PRO A 149 7.13 8.21 19.85
N ILE A 150 7.20 7.41 20.92
CA ILE A 150 6.68 7.73 22.25
C ILE A 150 7.87 8.14 23.12
N LEU A 151 7.85 9.37 23.64
CA LEU A 151 8.91 9.86 24.52
C LEU A 151 8.95 9.08 25.84
N CYS A 152 10.17 8.84 26.36
CA CYS A 152 10.33 8.24 27.66
C CYS A 152 9.77 9.16 28.75
N ALA A 153 8.99 8.58 29.66
CA ALA A 153 8.45 9.30 30.81
C ALA A 153 9.56 9.73 31.79
N PRO A 154 9.33 10.73 32.64
CA PRO A 154 10.23 11.08 33.74
C PRO A 154 10.60 9.84 34.58
N GLY A 155 11.85 9.73 34.97
CA GLY A 155 12.40 8.53 35.61
C GLY A 155 12.88 7.45 34.65
N TYR A 156 12.74 7.69 33.34
CA TYR A 156 13.19 6.78 32.28
C TYR A 156 13.95 7.53 31.19
N TYR A 157 14.82 6.81 30.46
CA TYR A 157 15.61 7.33 29.35
C TYR A 157 15.80 6.29 28.24
N GLN A 158 16.29 6.70 27.08
CA GLN A 158 16.68 5.77 26.00
C GLN A 158 17.83 6.36 25.18
N ASN A 159 19.02 5.81 25.38
CA ASN A 159 20.26 6.27 24.72
C ASN A 159 20.59 5.55 23.41
N ARG A 160 19.71 4.69 22.92
CA ARG A 160 19.88 3.98 21.66
C ARG A 160 18.66 4.17 20.77
N ARG A 161 18.87 4.18 19.47
CA ARG A 161 17.79 4.18 18.48
C ARG A 161 17.15 2.80 18.34
N ALA A 162 16.02 2.73 17.66
CA ALA A 162 15.29 1.50 17.34
C ALA A 162 15.01 0.63 18.58
N ARG A 163 14.46 1.24 19.64
CA ARG A 163 14.09 0.53 20.87
C ARG A 163 12.58 0.55 21.07
N SER A 164 12.09 -0.55 21.64
CA SER A 164 10.66 -0.75 21.92
C SER A 164 10.26 -0.36 23.35
N VAL A 165 11.22 -0.09 24.23
CA VAL A 165 10.99 0.28 25.63
C VAL A 165 12.05 1.28 26.09
N CYS A 166 11.71 2.09 27.08
CA CYS A 166 12.67 2.94 27.79
C CYS A 166 13.39 2.15 28.90
N LYS A 167 14.59 2.59 29.25
CA LYS A 167 15.37 2.10 30.39
C LYS A 167 14.99 2.88 31.65
N GLU A 168 15.06 2.24 32.77
CA GLU A 168 14.94 2.89 34.08
C GLU A 168 16.14 3.79 34.37
N CYS A 169 15.88 4.95 34.94
CA CYS A 169 16.92 5.84 35.41
C CYS A 169 17.73 5.14 36.51
N PRO A 170 19.07 5.05 36.40
CA PRO A 170 19.87 4.39 37.40
C PRO A 170 19.94 5.22 38.70
N THR A 171 20.31 4.55 39.82
CA THR A 171 20.61 5.22 41.06
C THR A 171 21.75 6.22 40.90
N GLY A 172 21.73 7.34 41.63
CA GLY A 172 22.71 8.41 41.49
C GLY A 172 22.60 9.25 40.23
N SER A 173 21.50 9.11 39.49
CA SER A 173 21.22 9.90 38.26
C SER A 173 19.79 10.39 38.21
N GLU A 174 19.57 11.44 37.46
CA GLU A 174 18.22 11.98 37.14
C GLU A 174 17.86 11.79 35.67
N CYS A 175 16.57 11.62 35.39
CA CYS A 175 16.03 11.48 34.07
C CYS A 175 14.75 12.33 33.94
N PRO A 176 14.83 13.54 33.42
CA PRO A 176 13.68 14.46 33.39
C PRO A 176 12.57 14.00 32.43
N GLY A 177 12.81 13.00 31.60
CA GLY A 177 11.90 12.47 30.58
C GLY A 177 12.20 13.02 29.19
N GLY A 178 11.93 12.21 28.18
CA GLY A 178 12.25 12.57 26.77
C GLY A 178 13.75 12.69 26.48
N GLY A 179 14.60 12.44 27.45
CA GLY A 179 16.05 12.52 27.34
C GLY A 179 16.66 11.28 26.66
N ASP A 180 17.72 11.51 25.92
CA ASP A 180 18.46 10.45 25.24
C ASP A 180 19.48 9.77 26.16
N ASP A 181 19.81 10.36 27.34
CA ASP A 181 20.64 9.74 28.35
C ASP A 181 20.23 10.17 29.78
N HIS A 182 20.80 9.51 30.82
CA HIS A 182 20.65 9.90 32.19
C HIS A 182 21.75 10.91 32.60
N VAL A 183 21.44 11.79 33.54
CA VAL A 183 22.38 12.80 34.06
C VAL A 183 22.78 12.44 35.48
N PRO A 184 24.08 12.27 35.80
CA PRO A 184 24.52 11.99 37.16
C PRO A 184 24.13 13.13 38.12
N CYS A 185 23.78 12.78 39.37
CA CYS A 185 23.51 13.77 40.38
C CYS A 185 24.81 14.54 40.73
N VAL A 186 24.68 15.84 40.92
CA VAL A 186 25.78 16.70 41.42
C VAL A 186 26.08 16.41 42.89
N ASP A 187 27.26 16.79 43.37
CA ASP A 187 27.65 16.64 44.76
C ASP A 187 26.60 17.23 45.71
N GLY A 188 26.36 16.52 46.82
CA GLY A 188 25.32 16.89 47.80
C GLY A 188 23.88 16.50 47.38
N HIS A 189 23.73 15.78 46.28
CA HIS A 189 22.43 15.26 45.83
C HIS A 189 22.49 13.73 45.59
N PHE A 190 21.36 13.08 45.71
CA PHE A 190 21.22 11.66 45.49
C PHE A 190 19.93 11.31 44.70
N SER A 191 19.90 10.13 44.13
CA SER A 191 18.75 9.51 43.51
C SER A 191 18.70 8.03 43.79
N LEU A 192 17.54 7.51 44.13
CA LEU A 192 17.27 6.09 44.35
C LEU A 192 16.93 5.32 43.07
N GLY A 193 17.04 5.97 41.90
CA GLY A 193 16.64 5.44 40.64
C GLY A 193 15.18 5.79 40.29
N ARG A 194 14.81 5.69 38.99
CA ARG A 194 13.48 6.08 38.45
C ARG A 194 13.04 7.48 38.84
N GLN A 195 13.98 8.38 39.16
CA GLN A 195 13.66 9.75 39.56
C GLN A 195 13.84 10.73 38.43
N ARG A 196 12.91 11.69 38.37
CA ARG A 196 12.92 12.82 37.41
C ARG A 196 14.12 13.74 37.71
N SER A 197 14.37 13.98 38.98
CA SER A 197 15.40 14.90 39.46
C SER A 197 16.07 14.32 40.70
N CYS A 198 17.33 14.72 40.94
CA CYS A 198 18.07 14.40 42.15
C CYS A 198 17.50 15.16 43.34
N THR A 199 17.59 14.56 44.54
CA THR A 199 17.16 15.12 45.83
C THR A 199 18.39 15.56 46.63
N SER A 200 18.34 16.72 47.29
CA SER A 200 19.42 17.19 48.18
C SER A 200 19.60 16.23 49.34
N CYS A 201 20.85 15.95 49.70
CA CYS A 201 21.16 15.17 50.88
C CYS A 201 20.67 15.94 52.13
N PRO A 202 20.03 15.24 53.09
CA PRO A 202 19.66 15.88 54.36
C PRO A 202 20.92 16.37 55.10
N VAL A 203 20.85 17.57 55.65
CA VAL A 203 21.87 18.09 56.56
C VAL A 203 21.81 17.27 57.84
N GLY A 204 22.96 16.71 58.25
CA GLY A 204 23.10 15.96 59.48
C GLY A 204 23.12 16.86 60.75
#